data_8c42c806797961460d50f6ce049c542e
#
_entry.id   8c42c806797961460d50f6ce049c542e
#
_cell.length_a   1.000
_cell.length_b   1.000
_cell.length_c   1.000
_cell.angle_alpha   90.00
_cell.angle_beta   90.00
_cell.angle_gamma   90.00
#
_symmetry.space_group_name_H-M   'P 1'
#
loop_
_entity.id
_entity.type
_entity.pdbx_description
1 polymer ?
#
loop_
_entity_poly.entity_id
_entity_poly.type
_entity_poly.pdbx_seq_one_letter_code
_entity_poly.pdbx_strand_id
1 'polypeptide(L)'
;MSKITKVVSRQIFDSRGIPTIETEIFCGKVSSKAICPSGASTGSYEAFEKRDIRNKKYLGKSVFSAVSNVNKIISKKILNKNVHNQELIDSILIKLDGTKQKNKLGANAILSVSIAVKKLSAKLKKIPLYKNFLIKKNFKLPFPLMNIINGGAHANNGLKIQEFMIRPDKAKTFSEAMNICFLVIQSLKKLLISKNLSTSVGX
;
A
#
# COMPACT_ATOMS: atom_id res chain seq x y z
N MET A 1 -9.51 27.61 -6.20
CA MET A 1 -9.44 26.25 -6.74
C MET A 1 -8.29 25.49 -6.12
N SER A 2 -8.52 24.23 -5.74
CA SER A 2 -7.52 23.37 -5.06
C SER A 2 -6.55 22.76 -6.09
N LYS A 3 -5.54 23.52 -6.47
CA LYS A 3 -4.55 23.09 -7.49
C LYS A 3 -3.31 22.50 -6.84
N ILE A 4 -2.73 21.49 -7.48
CA ILE A 4 -1.44 20.93 -7.10
C ILE A 4 -0.36 21.99 -7.32
N THR A 5 0.35 22.38 -6.25
CA THR A 5 1.37 23.43 -6.31
C THR A 5 2.80 22.87 -6.30
N LYS A 6 2.98 21.64 -5.78
CA LYS A 6 4.31 21.02 -5.71
C LYS A 6 4.17 19.49 -5.58
N VAL A 7 5.13 18.78 -6.15
CA VAL A 7 5.23 17.32 -6.08
C VAL A 7 6.67 16.98 -5.70
N VAL A 8 6.86 16.20 -4.64
CA VAL A 8 8.19 15.77 -4.19
C VAL A 8 8.14 14.28 -3.91
N SER A 9 9.05 13.55 -4.49
CA SER A 9 9.21 12.12 -4.20
C SER A 9 10.61 11.86 -3.66
N ARG A 10 10.71 10.86 -2.79
CA ARG A 10 11.97 10.44 -2.18
C ARG A 10 11.99 8.94 -1.95
N GLN A 11 13.21 8.39 -1.87
CA GLN A 11 13.38 7.00 -1.43
C GLN A 11 13.34 6.98 0.09
N ILE A 12 12.61 6.03 0.65
CA ILE A 12 12.55 5.71 2.08
C ILE A 12 12.73 4.19 2.24
N PHE A 13 12.61 3.68 3.45
CA PHE A 13 12.70 2.23 3.71
C PHE A 13 11.39 1.71 4.28
N ASP A 14 11.00 0.51 3.86
CA ASP A 14 9.82 -0.18 4.40
C ASP A 14 10.15 -0.89 5.72
N SER A 15 9.17 -1.60 6.28
CA SER A 15 9.33 -2.31 7.57
C SER A 15 10.35 -3.45 7.53
N ARG A 16 10.76 -3.87 6.33
CA ARG A 16 11.78 -4.91 6.14
C ARG A 16 13.14 -4.32 5.78
N GLY A 17 13.30 -2.99 5.85
CA GLY A 17 14.53 -2.31 5.48
C GLY A 17 14.79 -2.29 3.97
N ILE A 18 13.75 -2.50 3.15
CA ILE A 18 13.88 -2.48 1.68
C ILE A 18 13.53 -1.09 1.17
N PRO A 19 14.33 -0.51 0.26
CA PRO A 19 13.99 0.79 -0.33
C PRO A 19 12.60 0.79 -0.98
N THR A 20 11.84 1.85 -0.71
CA THR A 20 10.55 2.08 -1.35
C THR A 20 10.38 3.58 -1.62
N ILE A 21 9.30 3.94 -2.33
CA ILE A 21 9.04 5.31 -2.74
C ILE A 21 7.99 5.96 -1.83
N GLU A 22 8.26 7.19 -1.41
CA GLU A 22 7.28 8.08 -0.79
C GLU A 22 7.09 9.27 -1.72
N THR A 23 5.83 9.64 -1.98
CA THR A 23 5.51 10.86 -2.72
C THR A 23 4.66 11.78 -1.86
N GLU A 24 5.01 13.06 -1.85
CA GLU A 24 4.29 14.12 -1.17
C GLU A 24 3.75 15.12 -2.20
N ILE A 25 2.44 15.39 -2.13
CA ILE A 25 1.72 16.32 -3.02
C ILE A 25 1.24 17.50 -2.18
N PHE A 26 1.41 18.70 -2.72
CA PHE A 26 1.05 19.96 -2.03
C PHE A 26 -0.04 20.71 -2.78
N CYS A 27 -0.90 21.37 -2.01
CA CYS A 27 -1.85 22.39 -2.45
C CYS A 27 -1.69 23.60 -1.52
N GLY A 28 -0.89 24.56 -1.94
CA GLY A 28 -0.47 25.65 -1.05
C GLY A 28 0.31 25.10 0.15
N LYS A 29 -0.13 25.43 1.35
CA LYS A 29 0.52 25.00 2.61
C LYS A 29 0.08 23.60 3.05
N VAL A 30 -0.96 23.02 2.43
CA VAL A 30 -1.47 21.70 2.81
C VAL A 30 -0.81 20.63 1.96
N SER A 31 -0.36 19.55 2.59
CA SER A 31 0.23 18.41 1.86
C SER A 31 -0.29 17.08 2.35
N SER A 32 -0.07 16.05 1.57
CA SER A 32 -0.32 14.67 1.94
C SER A 32 0.71 13.76 1.29
N LYS A 33 1.01 12.66 1.98
CA LYS A 33 2.03 11.69 1.58
C LYS A 33 1.42 10.32 1.33
N ALA A 34 2.04 9.60 0.41
CA ALA A 34 1.77 8.18 0.21
C ALA A 34 3.07 7.43 -0.06
N ILE A 35 3.12 6.21 0.43
CA ILE A 35 4.21 5.27 0.18
C ILE A 35 3.67 4.10 -0.64
N CYS A 36 4.55 3.41 -1.34
CA CYS A 36 4.17 2.26 -2.15
C CYS A 36 5.14 1.09 -1.88
N PRO A 37 5.00 0.43 -0.72
CA PRO A 37 5.88 -0.71 -0.40
C PRO A 37 5.53 -1.93 -1.24
N SER A 38 6.51 -2.79 -1.44
CA SER A 38 6.35 -4.05 -2.17
C SER A 38 5.74 -5.14 -1.30
N GLY A 39 5.05 -6.07 -1.93
CA GLY A 39 4.66 -7.32 -1.29
C GLY A 39 5.86 -8.26 -1.11
N ALA A 40 5.66 -9.34 -0.36
CA ALA A 40 6.66 -10.38 -0.17
C ALA A 40 6.77 -11.31 -1.39
N SER A 41 5.70 -11.44 -2.15
CA SER A 41 5.61 -12.26 -3.36
C SER A 41 5.03 -11.42 -4.49
N THR A 42 5.21 -11.87 -5.73
CA THR A 42 4.68 -11.18 -6.92
C THR A 42 3.87 -12.17 -7.77
N GLY A 43 2.72 -11.72 -8.22
CA GLY A 43 1.89 -12.46 -9.16
C GLY A 43 2.27 -12.14 -10.62
N SER A 44 1.97 -13.07 -11.51
CA SER A 44 2.32 -12.92 -12.94
C SER A 44 1.58 -11.76 -13.63
N TYR A 45 0.49 -11.31 -13.08
CA TYR A 45 -0.32 -10.22 -13.64
C TYR A 45 -0.11 -8.86 -12.96
N GLU A 46 0.81 -8.77 -12.00
CA GLU A 46 1.08 -7.52 -11.31
C GLU A 46 1.77 -6.51 -12.23
N ALA A 47 1.47 -5.24 -12.01
CA ALA A 47 2.13 -4.16 -12.71
C ALA A 47 3.59 -4.03 -12.24
N PHE A 48 4.46 -3.58 -13.13
CA PHE A 48 5.90 -3.58 -12.94
C PHE A 48 6.34 -2.57 -11.87
N GLU A 49 6.98 -3.05 -10.82
CA GLU A 49 7.63 -2.21 -9.82
C GLU A 49 9.03 -1.82 -10.34
N LYS A 50 9.26 -0.53 -10.51
CA LYS A 50 10.52 -0.04 -11.06
C LYS A 50 11.60 0.02 -9.98
N ARG A 51 12.66 -0.77 -10.16
CA ARG A 51 13.84 -0.82 -9.32
C ARG A 51 15.11 -0.67 -10.16
N ASP A 52 16.19 -0.20 -9.53
CA ASP A 52 17.46 0.11 -10.19
C ASP A 52 18.37 -1.12 -10.18
N ILE A 53 17.97 -2.20 -10.83
CA ILE A 53 18.59 -3.54 -10.78
C ILE A 53 20.11 -3.48 -11.11
N ARG A 54 20.50 -2.57 -12.02
CA ARG A 54 21.92 -2.44 -12.44
C ARG A 54 22.75 -1.58 -11.49
N ASN A 55 22.13 -0.96 -10.49
CA ASN A 55 22.83 -0.10 -9.53
C ASN A 55 23.32 -0.93 -8.34
N LYS A 56 24.63 -0.89 -8.07
CA LYS A 56 25.22 -1.63 -6.95
C LYS A 56 24.72 -1.15 -5.59
N LYS A 57 24.29 0.13 -5.50
CA LYS A 57 23.71 0.67 -4.25
C LYS A 57 22.45 -0.11 -3.89
N TYR A 58 22.31 -0.43 -2.62
CA TYR A 58 21.17 -1.18 -2.09
C TYR A 58 20.97 -2.53 -2.81
N LEU A 59 22.05 -3.12 -3.33
CA LEU A 59 22.03 -4.43 -4.01
C LEU A 59 21.01 -4.48 -5.16
N GLY A 60 20.87 -3.38 -5.90
CA GLY A 60 19.92 -3.30 -7.02
C GLY A 60 18.47 -3.05 -6.59
N LYS A 61 18.22 -2.89 -5.28
CA LYS A 61 16.84 -2.73 -4.76
C LYS A 61 16.40 -1.26 -4.65
N SER A 62 17.26 -0.30 -5.01
CA SER A 62 16.91 1.13 -4.94
C SER A 62 15.78 1.49 -5.91
N VAL A 63 15.12 2.64 -5.66
CA VAL A 63 13.99 3.13 -6.46
C VAL A 63 14.25 4.54 -6.99
N PHE A 64 15.52 4.91 -7.18
CA PHE A 64 15.89 6.26 -7.62
C PHE A 64 15.32 6.60 -9.00
N SER A 65 15.24 5.62 -9.92
CA SER A 65 14.62 5.83 -11.23
C SER A 65 13.13 6.16 -11.09
N ALA A 66 12.41 5.45 -10.21
CA ALA A 66 11.00 5.75 -9.95
C ALA A 66 10.83 7.14 -9.32
N VAL A 67 11.69 7.49 -8.35
CA VAL A 67 11.73 8.83 -7.74
C VAL A 67 11.98 9.91 -8.78
N SER A 68 12.95 9.69 -9.66
CA SER A 68 13.26 10.62 -10.76
C SER A 68 12.07 10.79 -11.70
N ASN A 69 11.37 9.68 -12.03
CA ASN A 69 10.18 9.73 -12.88
C ASN A 69 9.08 10.60 -12.25
N VAL A 70 8.87 10.49 -10.93
CA VAL A 70 7.91 11.36 -10.25
C VAL A 70 8.37 12.83 -10.30
N ASN A 71 9.61 13.09 -9.89
CA ASN A 71 10.10 14.46 -9.72
C ASN A 71 10.30 15.21 -11.04
N LYS A 72 10.70 14.50 -12.12
CA LYS A 72 11.07 15.14 -13.40
C LYS A 72 10.02 15.01 -14.50
N ILE A 73 9.19 13.95 -14.46
CA ILE A 73 8.25 13.66 -15.54
C ILE A 73 6.81 13.87 -15.07
N ILE A 74 6.38 13.12 -14.04
CA ILE A 74 4.99 13.15 -13.56
C ILE A 74 4.66 14.55 -13.01
N SER A 75 5.55 15.12 -12.19
CA SER A 75 5.33 16.43 -11.56
C SER A 75 4.91 17.48 -12.60
N LYS A 76 5.64 17.56 -13.71
CA LYS A 76 5.38 18.57 -14.77
C LYS A 76 3.98 18.44 -15.37
N LYS A 77 3.42 17.22 -15.39
CA LYS A 77 2.12 16.95 -16.02
C LYS A 77 0.93 17.17 -15.09
N ILE A 78 1.15 17.03 -13.78
CA ILE A 78 0.05 17.18 -12.81
C ILE A 78 0.07 18.51 -12.06
N LEU A 79 1.16 19.30 -12.13
CA LEU A 79 1.17 20.66 -11.58
C LEU A 79 0.00 21.47 -12.14
N ASN A 80 -0.61 22.30 -11.30
CA ASN A 80 -1.77 23.15 -11.58
C ASN A 80 -3.08 22.38 -11.87
N LYS A 81 -3.08 21.04 -11.83
CA LYS A 81 -4.31 20.26 -11.96
C LYS A 81 -5.09 20.30 -10.64
N ASN A 82 -6.41 20.16 -10.76
CA ASN A 82 -7.31 20.15 -9.61
C ASN A 82 -7.11 18.87 -8.78
N VAL A 83 -6.78 19.01 -7.50
CA VAL A 83 -6.56 17.90 -6.55
C VAL A 83 -7.80 16.99 -6.45
N HIS A 84 -9.00 17.55 -6.63
CA HIS A 84 -10.26 16.79 -6.48
C HIS A 84 -10.63 15.96 -7.69
N ASN A 85 -9.95 16.15 -8.82
CA ASN A 85 -10.26 15.40 -10.06
C ASN A 85 -9.32 14.20 -10.20
N GLN A 86 -9.61 13.17 -9.39
CA GLN A 86 -8.79 11.94 -9.36
C GLN A 86 -8.74 11.24 -10.72
N GLU A 87 -9.87 11.18 -11.41
CA GLU A 87 -9.97 10.51 -12.72
C GLU A 87 -9.03 11.14 -13.74
N LEU A 88 -8.99 12.47 -13.77
CA LEU A 88 -8.07 13.19 -14.64
C LEU A 88 -6.61 12.89 -14.29
N ILE A 89 -6.27 12.92 -13.00
CA ILE A 89 -4.90 12.63 -12.54
C ILE A 89 -4.49 11.22 -12.97
N ASP A 90 -5.32 10.23 -12.65
CA ASP A 90 -5.02 8.83 -12.97
C ASP A 90 -4.93 8.61 -14.48
N SER A 91 -5.80 9.25 -15.26
CA SER A 91 -5.74 9.20 -16.73
C SER A 91 -4.42 9.78 -17.27
N ILE A 92 -3.96 10.90 -16.70
CA ILE A 92 -2.66 11.49 -17.07
C ILE A 92 -1.54 10.51 -16.78
N LEU A 93 -1.54 9.90 -15.58
CA LEU A 93 -0.49 8.96 -15.15
C LEU A 93 -0.44 7.72 -16.08
N ILE A 94 -1.62 7.16 -16.39
CA ILE A 94 -1.74 5.98 -17.26
C ILE A 94 -1.25 6.31 -18.68
N LYS A 95 -1.69 7.42 -19.25
CA LYS A 95 -1.29 7.86 -20.61
C LYS A 95 0.20 8.19 -20.66
N LEU A 96 0.75 8.78 -19.63
CA LEU A 96 2.17 9.16 -19.56
C LEU A 96 3.08 7.93 -19.56
N ASP A 97 2.68 6.86 -18.90
CA ASP A 97 3.37 5.58 -18.95
C ASP A 97 3.17 4.92 -20.31
N GLY A 98 1.93 4.79 -20.75
CA GLY A 98 1.57 4.24 -22.06
C GLY A 98 1.75 2.75 -22.21
N THR A 99 2.23 2.03 -21.18
CA THR A 99 2.43 0.56 -21.24
C THR A 99 1.38 -0.17 -20.41
N LYS A 100 1.07 -1.40 -20.83
CA LYS A 100 0.09 -2.23 -20.12
C LYS A 100 0.53 -2.49 -18.66
N GLN A 101 1.79 -2.81 -18.47
CA GLN A 101 2.33 -3.21 -17.15
C GLN A 101 3.03 -2.07 -16.40
N LYS A 102 2.92 -0.83 -16.87
CA LYS A 102 3.52 0.35 -16.24
C LYS A 102 5.06 0.28 -16.20
N ASN A 103 5.66 -0.28 -17.26
CA ASN A 103 7.11 -0.51 -17.33
C ASN A 103 7.94 0.78 -17.49
N LYS A 104 7.35 1.82 -18.09
CA LYS A 104 8.08 3.05 -18.40
C LYS A 104 8.34 3.87 -17.14
N LEU A 105 7.31 4.21 -16.40
CA LEU A 105 7.42 5.03 -15.19
C LEU A 105 7.59 4.18 -13.92
N GLY A 106 6.96 3.02 -13.87
CA GLY A 106 6.89 2.16 -12.70
C GLY A 106 5.55 2.28 -11.98
N ALA A 107 4.95 1.14 -11.66
CA ALA A 107 3.70 1.11 -10.91
C ALA A 107 3.86 1.80 -9.55
N ASN A 108 5.01 1.61 -8.90
CA ASN A 108 5.31 2.23 -7.61
C ASN A 108 5.32 3.78 -7.71
N ALA A 109 5.90 4.33 -8.78
CA ALA A 109 5.89 5.79 -9.02
C ALA A 109 4.46 6.29 -9.24
N ILE A 110 3.69 5.61 -10.10
CA ILE A 110 2.33 5.99 -10.46
C ILE A 110 1.41 5.92 -9.23
N LEU A 111 1.45 4.80 -8.51
CA LEU A 111 0.55 4.55 -7.39
C LEU A 111 0.83 5.49 -6.21
N SER A 112 2.11 5.78 -5.92
CA SER A 112 2.46 6.71 -4.84
C SER A 112 1.88 8.11 -5.09
N VAL A 113 1.88 8.57 -6.34
CA VAL A 113 1.30 9.86 -6.73
C VAL A 113 -0.23 9.81 -6.62
N SER A 114 -0.86 8.80 -7.22
CA SER A 114 -2.32 8.65 -7.23
C SER A 114 -2.90 8.65 -5.81
N ILE A 115 -2.31 7.83 -4.92
CA ILE A 115 -2.76 7.75 -3.52
C ILE A 115 -2.53 9.07 -2.79
N ALA A 116 -1.37 9.72 -2.99
CA ALA A 116 -1.06 11.00 -2.33
C ALA A 116 -2.07 12.09 -2.73
N VAL A 117 -2.46 12.16 -4.01
CA VAL A 117 -3.48 13.10 -4.49
C VAL A 117 -4.83 12.80 -3.83
N LYS A 118 -5.24 11.52 -3.78
CA LYS A 118 -6.52 11.13 -3.17
C LYS A 118 -6.58 11.48 -1.68
N LYS A 119 -5.47 11.24 -0.96
CA LYS A 119 -5.33 11.63 0.45
C LYS A 119 -5.40 13.14 0.63
N LEU A 120 -4.71 13.91 -0.24
CA LEU A 120 -4.73 15.37 -0.20
C LEU A 120 -6.15 15.89 -0.44
N SER A 121 -6.85 15.31 -1.41
CA SER A 121 -8.25 15.68 -1.68
C SER A 121 -9.14 15.50 -0.44
N ALA A 122 -9.01 14.36 0.25
CA ALA A 122 -9.76 14.09 1.48
C ALA A 122 -9.42 15.10 2.58
N LYS A 123 -8.11 15.38 2.75
CA LYS A 123 -7.62 16.34 3.76
C LYS A 123 -8.17 17.75 3.52
N LEU A 124 -8.17 18.21 2.26
CA LEU A 124 -8.71 19.53 1.90
C LEU A 124 -10.23 19.60 2.11
N LYS A 125 -10.94 18.50 1.91
CA LYS A 125 -12.38 18.40 2.19
C LYS A 125 -12.70 18.21 3.69
N LYS A 126 -11.68 18.00 4.52
CA LYS A 126 -11.81 17.71 5.96
C LYS A 126 -12.69 16.48 6.22
N ILE A 127 -12.54 15.43 5.38
CA ILE A 127 -13.26 14.17 5.54
C ILE A 127 -12.28 13.00 5.61
N PRO A 128 -12.66 11.91 6.29
CA PRO A 128 -11.83 10.70 6.26
C PRO A 128 -11.65 10.17 4.83
N LEU A 129 -10.51 9.55 4.57
CA LEU A 129 -10.16 9.06 3.23
C LEU A 129 -11.21 8.12 2.66
N TYR A 130 -11.75 7.20 3.48
CA TYR A 130 -12.74 6.24 3.01
C TYR A 130 -14.01 6.94 2.46
N LYS A 131 -14.40 8.08 3.05
CA LYS A 131 -15.54 8.87 2.55
C LYS A 131 -15.24 9.54 1.21
N ASN A 132 -13.97 9.79 0.91
CA ASN A 132 -13.58 10.42 -0.36
C ASN A 132 -13.56 9.43 -1.53
N PHE A 133 -13.64 8.12 -1.27
CA PHE A 133 -13.72 7.09 -2.32
C PHE A 133 -15.15 6.78 -2.75
N LEU A 134 -16.13 6.99 -1.89
CA LEU A 134 -17.45 6.41 -2.07
C LEU A 134 -18.50 7.42 -2.49
N ILE A 135 -19.38 6.99 -3.38
CA ILE A 135 -20.55 7.73 -3.83
C ILE A 135 -21.74 7.49 -2.88
N LYS A 136 -21.81 6.28 -2.29
CA LYS A 136 -22.90 5.89 -1.38
C LYS A 136 -22.60 6.26 0.06
N LYS A 137 -23.63 6.58 0.84
CA LYS A 137 -23.51 7.09 2.23
C LYS A 137 -23.41 5.99 3.29
N ASN A 138 -23.80 4.76 2.97
CA ASN A 138 -23.81 3.67 3.94
C ASN A 138 -22.49 2.90 3.93
N PHE A 139 -21.74 3.02 5.02
CA PHE A 139 -20.44 2.37 5.20
C PHE A 139 -20.60 1.20 6.16
N LYS A 140 -20.05 0.07 5.81
CA LYS A 140 -19.95 -1.09 6.70
C LYS A 140 -18.49 -1.49 6.79
N LEU A 141 -18.01 -1.79 8.00
CA LEU A 141 -16.70 -2.41 8.17
C LEU A 141 -16.80 -3.87 7.69
N PRO A 142 -15.79 -4.37 6.97
CA PRO A 142 -15.78 -5.78 6.59
C PRO A 142 -15.56 -6.67 7.82
N PHE A 143 -15.96 -7.92 7.72
CA PHE A 143 -15.53 -8.93 8.70
C PHE A 143 -14.01 -9.07 8.61
N PRO A 144 -13.30 -9.07 9.75
CA PRO A 144 -11.86 -9.28 9.70
C PRO A 144 -11.57 -10.72 9.26
N LEU A 145 -10.59 -10.86 8.38
CA LEU A 145 -10.04 -12.15 7.97
C LEU A 145 -8.63 -12.19 8.54
N MET A 146 -8.44 -12.97 9.60
CA MET A 146 -7.19 -12.93 10.37
C MET A 146 -6.36 -14.18 10.13
N ASN A 147 -5.12 -13.96 9.70
CA ASN A 147 -4.13 -15.01 9.57
C ASN A 147 -3.62 -15.39 10.96
N ILE A 148 -3.69 -16.66 11.31
CA ILE A 148 -3.31 -17.18 12.63
C ILE A 148 -2.13 -18.16 12.58
N ILE A 149 -1.85 -18.76 11.44
CA ILE A 149 -0.69 -19.64 11.23
C ILE A 149 -0.12 -19.40 9.84
N ASN A 150 1.19 -19.21 9.77
CA ASN A 150 1.93 -19.04 8.51
C ASN A 150 2.72 -20.30 8.18
N GLY A 151 2.84 -20.59 6.89
CA GLY A 151 3.71 -21.64 6.34
C GLY A 151 4.16 -21.26 4.93
N GLY A 152 4.57 -22.22 4.15
CA GLY A 152 5.04 -22.01 2.78
C GLY A 152 6.14 -20.95 2.72
N ALA A 153 6.00 -19.98 1.83
CA ALA A 153 6.96 -18.90 1.67
C ALA A 153 6.90 -17.84 2.78
N HIS A 154 5.87 -17.89 3.63
CA HIS A 154 5.67 -16.89 4.70
C HIS A 154 6.32 -17.27 6.02
N ALA A 155 6.76 -18.52 6.21
CA ALA A 155 7.40 -18.95 7.45
C ALA A 155 8.28 -20.18 7.20
N ASN A 156 9.44 -20.21 7.83
CA ASN A 156 10.39 -21.32 7.71
C ASN A 156 10.08 -22.38 8.79
N ASN A 157 9.02 -23.15 8.58
CA ASN A 157 8.55 -24.15 9.58
C ASN A 157 8.09 -25.49 8.99
N GLY A 158 8.35 -25.73 7.71
CA GLY A 158 7.99 -26.99 7.06
C GLY A 158 6.52 -27.15 6.67
N LEU A 159 5.63 -26.23 7.07
CA LEU A 159 4.23 -26.26 6.62
C LEU A 159 4.16 -25.87 5.15
N LYS A 160 3.41 -26.63 4.36
CA LYS A 160 3.28 -26.38 2.91
C LYS A 160 2.20 -25.35 2.58
N ILE A 161 1.22 -25.16 3.48
CA ILE A 161 0.13 -24.18 3.29
C ILE A 161 0.61 -22.83 3.78
N GLN A 162 0.43 -21.80 2.95
CA GLN A 162 0.97 -20.46 3.18
C GLN A 162 0.31 -19.75 4.36
N GLU A 163 -1.01 -19.85 4.48
CA GLU A 163 -1.76 -19.14 5.53
C GLU A 163 -2.98 -19.94 5.97
N PHE A 164 -3.28 -19.90 7.26
CA PHE A 164 -4.54 -20.38 7.83
C PHE A 164 -5.23 -19.19 8.48
N MET A 165 -6.45 -18.93 8.05
CA MET A 165 -7.19 -17.75 8.46
C MET A 165 -8.49 -18.09 9.17
N ILE A 166 -8.93 -17.18 10.05
CA ILE A 166 -10.25 -17.25 10.70
C ILE A 166 -11.07 -16.03 10.31
N ARG A 167 -12.39 -16.21 10.25
CA ARG A 167 -13.35 -15.15 9.98
C ARG A 167 -14.54 -15.29 10.94
N PRO A 168 -14.78 -14.33 11.82
CA PRO A 168 -15.83 -14.43 12.84
C PRO A 168 -17.19 -13.97 12.30
N ASP A 169 -17.82 -14.77 11.45
CA ASP A 169 -19.04 -14.45 10.70
C ASP A 169 -20.25 -14.17 11.58
N LYS A 170 -20.29 -14.74 12.79
CA LYS A 170 -21.44 -14.58 13.70
C LYS A 170 -21.37 -13.31 14.54
N ALA A 171 -20.26 -12.57 14.48
CA ALA A 171 -20.12 -11.32 15.23
C ALA A 171 -21.09 -10.25 14.72
N LYS A 172 -21.74 -9.54 15.63
CA LYS A 172 -22.70 -8.47 15.29
C LYS A 172 -22.00 -7.12 15.05
N THR A 173 -20.82 -6.94 15.64
CA THR A 173 -20.02 -5.71 15.50
C THR A 173 -18.57 -6.04 15.19
N PHE A 174 -17.85 -5.04 14.63
CA PHE A 174 -16.40 -5.21 14.37
C PHE A 174 -15.64 -5.46 15.69
N SER A 175 -16.01 -4.75 16.78
CA SER A 175 -15.37 -4.93 18.09
C SER A 175 -15.57 -6.35 18.63
N GLU A 176 -16.76 -6.91 18.47
CA GLU A 176 -17.04 -8.29 18.85
C GLU A 176 -16.21 -9.27 17.99
N ALA A 177 -16.14 -9.00 16.69
CA ALA A 177 -15.31 -9.80 15.78
C ALA A 177 -13.84 -9.82 16.23
N MET A 178 -13.30 -8.66 16.59
CA MET A 178 -11.93 -8.55 17.08
C MET A 178 -11.72 -9.33 18.39
N ASN A 179 -12.70 -9.26 19.31
CA ASN A 179 -12.62 -10.01 20.57
C ASN A 179 -12.62 -11.53 20.31
N ILE A 180 -13.48 -12.01 19.40
CA ILE A 180 -13.50 -13.43 19.03
C ILE A 180 -12.14 -13.86 18.48
N CYS A 181 -11.57 -13.07 17.56
CA CYS A 181 -10.27 -13.37 16.98
C CYS A 181 -9.16 -13.39 18.04
N PHE A 182 -9.17 -12.41 18.96
CA PHE A 182 -8.22 -12.36 20.08
C PHE A 182 -8.30 -13.64 20.92
N LEU A 183 -9.51 -14.06 21.30
CA LEU A 183 -9.71 -15.29 22.13
C LEU A 183 -9.21 -16.54 21.41
N VAL A 184 -9.50 -16.67 20.12
CA VAL A 184 -9.03 -17.81 19.31
C VAL A 184 -7.50 -17.83 19.25
N ILE A 185 -6.87 -16.67 18.98
CA ILE A 185 -5.40 -16.59 18.89
C ILE A 185 -4.76 -16.94 20.24
N GLN A 186 -5.30 -16.42 21.34
CA GLN A 186 -4.76 -16.73 22.67
C GLN A 186 -4.93 -18.22 23.03
N SER A 187 -6.06 -18.81 22.68
CA SER A 187 -6.29 -20.24 22.91
C SER A 187 -5.35 -21.11 22.06
N LEU A 188 -5.18 -20.73 20.79
CA LEU A 188 -4.23 -21.42 19.90
C LEU A 188 -2.81 -21.32 20.46
N LYS A 189 -2.39 -20.15 20.93
CA LYS A 189 -1.06 -19.96 21.50
C LYS A 189 -0.85 -20.89 22.71
N LYS A 190 -1.83 -20.98 23.62
CA LYS A 190 -1.76 -21.90 24.79
C LYS A 190 -1.62 -23.35 24.33
N LEU A 191 -2.41 -23.76 23.33
CA LEU A 191 -2.39 -25.12 22.80
C LEU A 191 -1.01 -25.45 22.18
N LEU A 192 -0.45 -24.53 21.39
CA LEU A 192 0.88 -24.73 20.78
C LEU A 192 1.95 -24.89 21.84
N ILE A 193 1.93 -24.04 22.87
CA ILE A 193 2.88 -24.12 24.00
C ILE A 193 2.75 -25.49 24.70
N SER A 194 1.54 -25.95 24.98
CA SER A 194 1.32 -27.25 25.64
C SER A 194 1.81 -28.44 24.81
N LYS A 195 1.98 -28.25 23.51
CA LYS A 195 2.50 -29.25 22.58
C LYS A 195 3.98 -29.05 22.24
N ASN A 196 4.67 -28.14 22.94
CA ASN A 196 6.08 -27.75 22.70
C ASN A 196 6.32 -27.27 21.26
N LEU A 197 5.32 -26.59 20.68
CA LEU A 197 5.43 -26.01 19.34
C LEU A 197 5.72 -24.50 19.42
N SER A 198 6.43 -24.00 18.41
CA SER A 198 6.80 -22.58 18.36
C SER A 198 5.56 -21.66 18.26
N THR A 199 5.63 -20.56 18.99
CA THR A 199 4.64 -19.48 18.91
C THR A 199 5.26 -18.17 18.45
N SER A 200 6.49 -18.22 17.90
CA SER A 200 7.15 -17.03 17.35
C SER A 200 6.38 -16.48 16.16
N VAL A 201 6.43 -15.19 15.98
CA VAL A 201 5.76 -14.54 14.84
C VAL A 201 6.44 -15.01 13.56
N GLY A 202 5.69 -15.65 12.69
CA GLY A 202 6.17 -16.11 11.40
C GLY A 202 6.51 -14.92 10.50
N UNK A 203 7.50 -15.23 9.90
CA UNK A 203 7.68 -14.36 9.28
C UNK A 203 7.16 -14.19 8.67
#